data_4ca88d04b88e152ace8ed0aa7749d588
#
_entry.id   4ca88d04b88e152ace8ed0aa7749d588
#
_cell.length_a   1.000
_cell.length_b   1.000
_cell.length_c   1.000
_cell.angle_alpha   90.00
_cell.angle_beta   90.00
_cell.angle_gamma   90.00
#
_symmetry.space_group_name_H-M   'P 1'
#
loop_
_entity.id
_entity.type
_entity.pdbx_description
1 polymer ?
#
loop_
_entity_poly.entity_id
_entity_poly.type
_entity_poly.pdbx_seq_one_letter_code
_entity_poly.pdbx_strand_id
1 'polypeptide(L)'
;MMKKLKILIANDDGIRSSGIVRLAKAASEFGDVWVAAPEHQCSGMSVRLTIAGMPEMAVYRYDFPVPVQAAWSVDGTPADCVKVALRSLLGFRPDVVLSGVNDGMNAGHDVCYSGTVGAATEAAL
;
A
#
# COMPACT_ATOMS: atom_id res chain seq x y z
N MET A 1 -15.22 -10.45 -21.44
CA MET A 1 -15.07 -9.28 -20.60
C MET A 1 -13.86 -9.43 -19.71
N MET A 2 -13.00 -8.41 -19.69
CA MET A 2 -11.78 -8.50 -18.91
C MET A 2 -12.05 -8.23 -17.45
N LYS A 3 -11.51 -9.08 -16.60
CA LYS A 3 -11.60 -8.88 -15.17
C LYS A 3 -10.70 -7.72 -14.76
N LYS A 4 -11.20 -6.84 -13.92
CA LYS A 4 -10.37 -5.78 -13.36
C LYS A 4 -9.33 -6.36 -12.42
N LEU A 5 -8.13 -5.83 -12.52
CA LEU A 5 -7.08 -6.19 -11.59
C LEU A 5 -7.38 -5.64 -10.20
N LYS A 6 -6.93 -6.35 -9.19
CA LYS A 6 -6.91 -5.86 -7.81
C LYS A 6 -5.49 -5.48 -7.49
N ILE A 7 -5.27 -4.18 -7.24
CA ILE A 7 -3.93 -3.60 -7.15
C ILE A 7 -3.72 -3.02 -5.76
N LEU A 8 -2.69 -3.48 -5.08
CA LEU A 8 -2.26 -2.90 -3.82
C LEU A 8 -1.05 -2.01 -4.07
N ILE A 9 -1.07 -0.80 -3.55
CA ILE A 9 0.03 0.15 -3.70
C ILE A 9 0.63 0.48 -2.35
N ALA A 10 1.96 0.50 -2.30
CA ALA A 10 2.73 0.90 -1.14
C ALA A 10 3.86 1.83 -1.60
N ASN A 11 4.63 2.39 -0.67
CA ASN A 11 5.81 3.19 -1.01
C ASN A 11 6.73 3.35 0.20
N ASP A 12 7.88 3.98 -0.02
CA ASP A 12 8.83 4.31 1.03
C ASP A 12 8.60 5.70 1.61
N ASP A 13 8.03 6.59 0.83
CA ASP A 13 7.96 8.01 1.17
C ASP A 13 6.78 8.39 2.06
N GLY A 14 5.85 7.48 2.23
CA GLY A 14 4.69 7.72 3.09
C GLY A 14 3.41 7.98 2.31
N ILE A 15 2.30 7.85 3.03
CA ILE A 15 0.96 7.93 2.41
C ILE A 15 0.67 9.31 1.81
N ARG A 16 1.35 10.33 2.28
CA ARG A 16 1.08 11.70 1.84
C ARG A 16 1.97 12.17 0.70
N SER A 17 2.86 11.31 0.19
CA SER A 17 3.76 11.72 -0.87
C SER A 17 3.02 11.91 -2.18
N SER A 18 3.53 12.82 -3.03
CA SER A 18 2.93 13.04 -4.34
C SER A 18 3.13 11.84 -5.27
N GLY A 19 4.20 11.11 -5.07
CA GLY A 19 4.49 9.94 -5.91
C GLY A 19 3.46 8.85 -5.79
N ILE A 20 2.98 8.57 -4.57
CA ILE A 20 1.98 7.52 -4.40
C ILE A 20 0.63 7.94 -4.97
N VAL A 21 0.33 9.24 -4.93
CA VAL A 21 -0.90 9.76 -5.52
C VAL A 21 -0.86 9.56 -7.04
N ARG A 22 0.27 9.90 -7.66
CA ARG A 22 0.42 9.70 -9.11
C ARG A 22 0.33 8.23 -9.51
N LEU A 23 0.94 7.36 -8.72
CA LEU A 23 0.90 5.94 -9.01
C LEU A 23 -0.52 5.39 -8.87
N ALA A 24 -1.23 5.78 -7.82
CA ALA A 24 -2.60 5.33 -7.62
C ALA A 24 -3.52 5.81 -8.75
N LYS A 25 -3.33 7.04 -9.19
CA LYS A 25 -4.12 7.59 -10.28
C LYS A 25 -3.89 6.81 -11.57
N ALA A 26 -2.64 6.51 -11.88
CA ALA A 26 -2.31 5.73 -13.06
C ALA A 26 -2.85 4.29 -12.96
N ALA A 27 -2.69 3.67 -11.81
CA ALA A 27 -3.13 2.29 -11.60
C ALA A 27 -4.64 2.16 -11.68
N SER A 28 -5.38 3.18 -11.28
CA SER A 28 -6.84 3.13 -11.29
C SER A 28 -7.43 2.95 -12.69
N GLU A 29 -6.65 3.22 -13.72
CA GLU A 29 -7.08 2.98 -15.09
C GLU A 29 -7.04 1.50 -15.45
N PHE A 30 -6.35 0.68 -14.67
CA PHE A 30 -6.18 -0.73 -14.95
C PHE A 30 -6.97 -1.64 -14.01
N GLY A 31 -7.45 -1.11 -12.92
CA GLY A 31 -8.19 -1.94 -11.98
C GLY A 31 -8.59 -1.19 -10.72
N ASP A 32 -9.00 -1.96 -9.74
CA ASP A 32 -9.37 -1.42 -8.43
C ASP A 32 -8.11 -1.29 -7.58
N VAL A 33 -7.99 -0.17 -6.89
CA VAL A 33 -6.77 0.19 -6.17
C VAL A 33 -7.02 0.28 -4.67
N TRP A 34 -6.13 -0.33 -3.90
CA TRP A 34 -6.03 -0.18 -2.45
C TRP A 34 -4.65 0.36 -2.13
N VAL A 35 -4.53 1.21 -1.12
CA VAL A 35 -3.28 1.84 -0.76
C VAL A 35 -2.95 1.55 0.69
N ALA A 36 -1.72 1.11 0.97
CA ALA A 36 -1.22 0.95 2.32
C ALA A 36 0.22 1.44 2.35
N ALA A 37 0.48 2.51 3.08
CA ALA A 37 1.78 3.17 3.07
C ALA A 37 2.13 3.69 4.46
N PRO A 38 3.42 3.97 4.71
CA PRO A 38 3.85 4.40 6.02
C PRO A 38 3.23 5.73 6.47
N GLU A 39 2.96 5.81 7.75
CA GLU A 39 2.50 7.03 8.38
C GLU A 39 3.65 7.68 9.12
N HIS A 40 4.03 8.86 8.70
CA HIS A 40 5.14 9.59 9.32
C HIS A 40 4.69 10.66 10.28
N GLN A 41 3.38 10.94 10.33
CA GLN A 41 2.85 11.93 11.25
C GLN A 41 1.71 11.31 12.02
N CYS A 42 1.92 11.07 13.27
CA CYS A 42 0.89 10.49 14.12
C CYS A 42 -0.17 11.54 14.41
N SER A 43 -1.25 11.50 13.71
CA SER A 43 -2.38 12.36 14.00
C SER A 43 -3.66 11.60 13.75
N GLY A 44 -4.62 11.81 14.60
CA GLY A 44 -5.90 11.17 14.43
C GLY A 44 -6.01 9.85 15.16
N MET A 45 -7.14 9.20 14.95
CA MET A 45 -7.45 7.95 15.62
C MET A 45 -6.94 6.78 14.83
N SER A 46 -6.42 5.78 15.53
CA SER A 46 -5.87 4.60 14.88
C SER A 46 -6.50 3.35 15.48
N VAL A 47 -6.43 2.29 14.71
CA VAL A 47 -6.70 0.94 15.18
C VAL A 47 -5.37 0.23 15.34
N ARG A 48 -5.15 -0.40 16.48
CA ARG A 48 -3.92 -1.15 16.69
C ARG A 48 -4.19 -2.60 16.35
N LEU A 49 -3.33 -3.16 15.51
CA LEU A 49 -3.46 -4.54 15.05
C LEU A 49 -2.31 -5.39 15.57
N THR A 50 -2.63 -6.57 16.06
CA THR A 50 -1.65 -7.56 16.44
C THR A 50 -1.71 -8.70 15.43
N ILE A 51 -0.60 -8.92 14.76
CA ILE A 51 -0.49 -9.95 13.73
C ILE A 51 0.61 -10.90 14.16
N ALA A 52 0.37 -12.20 14.04
CA ALA A 52 1.34 -13.21 14.46
C ALA A 52 2.70 -12.96 13.80
N GLY A 53 3.74 -12.92 14.61
CA GLY A 53 5.10 -12.69 14.14
C GLY A 53 5.45 -11.24 13.90
N MET A 54 4.57 -10.30 14.22
CA MET A 54 4.82 -8.88 14.04
C MET A 54 4.54 -8.12 15.32
N PRO A 55 5.23 -6.98 15.53
CA PRO A 55 4.85 -6.11 16.62
C PRO A 55 3.46 -5.51 16.38
N GLU A 56 2.87 -5.01 17.45
CA GLU A 56 1.59 -4.32 17.32
C GLU A 56 1.76 -3.08 16.47
N MET A 57 0.85 -2.89 15.51
CA MET A 57 0.93 -1.81 14.55
C MET A 57 -0.27 -0.88 14.68
N ALA A 58 -0.03 0.43 14.58
CA ALA A 58 -1.10 1.41 14.50
C ALA A 58 -1.47 1.61 13.03
N VAL A 59 -2.76 1.50 12.74
CA VAL A 59 -3.27 1.64 11.38
C VAL A 59 -4.34 2.73 11.37
N TYR A 60 -4.20 3.66 10.43
CA TYR A 60 -5.11 4.79 10.29
C TYR A 60 -5.84 4.68 8.95
N ARG A 61 -7.15 4.81 8.96
CA ARG A 61 -7.88 4.95 7.72
C ARG A 61 -7.54 6.31 7.14
N TYR A 62 -7.14 6.35 5.88
CA TYR A 62 -6.70 7.58 5.24
C TYR A 62 -7.64 7.99 4.10
N ASP A 63 -8.02 9.26 4.09
CA ASP A 63 -8.85 9.81 3.04
C ASP A 63 -7.97 10.22 1.87
N PHE A 64 -7.80 9.31 0.94
CA PHE A 64 -6.86 9.46 -0.15
C PHE A 64 -7.38 10.47 -1.17
N PRO A 65 -6.48 11.33 -1.72
CA PRO A 65 -6.92 12.44 -2.59
C PRO A 65 -7.41 12.04 -3.97
N VAL A 66 -7.23 10.79 -4.38
CA VAL A 66 -7.83 10.30 -5.63
C VAL A 66 -8.70 9.10 -5.31
N PRO A 67 -9.69 8.78 -6.15
CA PRO A 67 -10.58 7.66 -5.84
C PRO A 67 -9.85 6.33 -5.79
N VAL A 68 -9.96 5.66 -4.65
CA VAL A 68 -9.45 4.30 -4.46
C VAL A 68 -10.48 3.54 -3.65
N GLN A 69 -10.36 2.22 -3.62
CA GLN A 69 -11.29 1.40 -2.84
C GLN A 69 -11.11 1.65 -1.34
N ALA A 70 -9.89 1.71 -0.90
CA ALA A 70 -9.55 2.08 0.48
C ALA A 70 -8.09 2.47 0.56
N ALA A 71 -7.75 3.26 1.57
CA ALA A 71 -6.37 3.65 1.82
C ALA A 71 -6.10 3.64 3.32
N TRP A 72 -4.94 3.15 3.69
CA TRP A 72 -4.52 3.08 5.08
C TRP A 72 -3.10 3.60 5.21
N SER A 73 -2.85 4.36 6.26
CA SER A 73 -1.49 4.65 6.68
C SER A 73 -1.15 3.73 7.85
N VAL A 74 0.06 3.24 7.88
CA VAL A 74 0.51 2.28 8.88
C VAL A 74 1.76 2.82 9.55
N ASP A 75 1.78 2.78 10.88
CA ASP A 75 2.96 3.19 11.63
C ASP A 75 3.97 2.05 11.60
N GLY A 76 4.64 1.90 10.47
CA GLY A 76 5.60 0.84 10.24
C GLY A 76 6.36 1.05 8.95
N THR A 77 7.20 0.10 8.61
CA THR A 77 7.98 0.14 7.38
C THR A 77 7.11 -0.15 6.17
N PRO A 78 7.58 0.12 4.95
CA PRO A 78 6.85 -0.28 3.75
C PRO A 78 6.51 -1.77 3.72
N ALA A 79 7.44 -2.62 4.13
CA ALA A 79 7.19 -4.06 4.20
C ALA A 79 6.07 -4.39 5.20
N ASP A 80 6.05 -3.70 6.33
CA ASP A 80 5.00 -3.87 7.32
C ASP A 80 3.64 -3.48 6.75
N CYS A 81 3.59 -2.40 5.96
CA CYS A 81 2.36 -1.96 5.33
C CYS A 81 1.77 -3.04 4.42
N VAL A 82 2.62 -3.66 3.62
CA VAL A 82 2.19 -4.73 2.72
C VAL A 82 1.70 -5.93 3.53
N LYS A 83 2.45 -6.33 4.56
CA LYS A 83 2.06 -7.47 5.39
C LYS A 83 0.74 -7.25 6.09
N VAL A 84 0.56 -6.07 6.67
CA VAL A 84 -0.69 -5.75 7.36
C VAL A 84 -1.86 -5.77 6.38
N ALA A 85 -1.67 -5.18 5.20
CA ALA A 85 -2.72 -5.16 4.19
C ALA A 85 -3.10 -6.57 3.76
N LEU A 86 -2.12 -7.41 3.48
CA LEU A 86 -2.39 -8.77 3.01
C LEU A 86 -3.02 -9.64 4.08
N ARG A 87 -2.63 -9.45 5.33
CA ARG A 87 -3.06 -10.35 6.40
C ARG A 87 -4.32 -9.90 7.12
N SER A 88 -4.62 -8.61 7.11
CA SER A 88 -5.69 -8.09 7.95
C SER A 88 -6.64 -7.14 7.28
N LEU A 89 -6.20 -6.36 6.30
CA LEU A 89 -7.02 -5.27 5.79
C LEU A 89 -7.79 -5.61 4.53
N LEU A 90 -7.19 -6.36 3.62
CA LEU A 90 -7.81 -6.59 2.32
C LEU A 90 -8.88 -7.68 2.32
N GLY A 91 -8.65 -8.76 3.00
CA GLY A 91 -9.56 -9.90 2.98
C GLY A 91 -9.49 -10.72 1.69
N PHE A 92 -8.55 -10.41 0.81
CA PHE A 92 -8.35 -11.12 -0.45
C PHE A 92 -6.90 -10.95 -0.88
N ARG A 93 -6.48 -11.73 -1.87
CA ARG A 93 -5.14 -11.61 -2.42
C ARG A 93 -5.16 -10.67 -3.62
N PRO A 94 -4.38 -9.59 -3.61
CA PRO A 94 -4.31 -8.72 -4.79
C PRO A 94 -3.61 -9.43 -5.96
N ASP A 95 -3.93 -9.00 -7.17
CA ASP A 95 -3.27 -9.53 -8.37
C ASP A 95 -1.88 -8.95 -8.54
N VAL A 96 -1.69 -7.71 -8.10
CA VAL A 96 -0.44 -6.97 -8.28
C VAL A 96 -0.17 -6.13 -7.05
N VAL A 97 1.10 -6.07 -6.64
CA VAL A 97 1.57 -5.13 -5.62
C VAL A 97 2.58 -4.19 -6.28
N LEU A 98 2.30 -2.90 -6.25
CA LEU A 98 3.19 -1.88 -6.79
C LEU A 98 3.76 -1.06 -5.64
N SER A 99 5.03 -0.69 -5.74
CA SER A 99 5.68 0.15 -4.76
C SER A 99 6.35 1.31 -5.48
N GLY A 100 6.06 2.53 -5.05
CA GLY A 100 6.59 3.73 -5.66
C GLY A 100 5.52 4.83 -5.67
N VAL A 101 5.73 5.88 -6.41
CA VAL A 101 6.90 6.28 -7.18
C VAL A 101 7.81 7.05 -6.25
N ASN A 102 9.13 6.80 -6.33
CA ASN A 102 10.05 7.52 -5.48
C ASN A 102 10.22 8.94 -5.96
N ASP A 103 10.19 9.87 -5.00
CA ASP A 103 10.43 11.28 -5.30
C ASP A 103 11.88 11.67 -5.06
N GLY A 104 12.77 10.73 -5.11
CA GLY A 104 14.19 10.96 -4.86
C GLY A 104 14.83 11.83 -5.93
N MET A 105 15.87 12.51 -5.49
CA MET A 105 16.53 13.45 -6.35
C MET A 105 17.16 12.85 -7.58
N ASN A 106 17.52 11.61 -7.50
CA ASN A 106 18.19 11.05 -8.62
C ASN A 106 17.31 10.23 -9.46
N ALA A 107 16.04 10.35 -9.37
CA ALA A 107 15.47 9.62 -10.14
C ALA A 107 14.65 9.61 -10.89
N GLY A 108 14.37 9.98 -10.40
CA GLY A 108 13.64 9.67 -11.08
C GLY A 108 12.50 9.01 -11.02
N HIS A 109 11.93 8.35 -11.49
CA HIS A 109 10.65 7.79 -11.56
C HIS A 109 10.69 6.29 -11.43
N ASP A 110 11.31 5.85 -10.38
CA ASP A 110 11.43 4.41 -10.18
C ASP A 110 10.17 3.85 -9.55
N VAL A 111 9.57 2.94 -10.26
CA VAL A 111 8.50 2.12 -9.72
C VAL A 111 9.08 0.74 -9.47
N CYS A 112 9.08 0.35 -8.21
CA CYS A 112 9.48 -0.98 -7.86
C CYS A 112 8.28 -1.89 -8.00
N TYR A 113 8.40 -2.83 -8.91
CA TYR A 113 7.30 -3.74 -9.18
C TYR A 113 7.58 -5.07 -8.51
N SER A 114 6.79 -5.38 -7.48
CA SER A 114 6.93 -6.65 -6.78
C SER A 114 6.09 -7.74 -7.43
N GLY A 115 5.01 -7.34 -8.02
CA GLY A 115 4.19 -8.22 -8.78
C GLY A 115 3.62 -9.39 -8.02
N THR A 116 3.23 -10.39 -8.75
CA THR A 116 2.62 -11.61 -8.20
C THR A 116 3.57 -12.35 -7.28
N VAL A 117 4.86 -12.32 -7.59
CA VAL A 117 5.85 -13.04 -6.78
C VAL A 117 5.92 -12.48 -5.38
N GLY A 118 5.98 -11.14 -5.25
CA GLY A 118 6.02 -10.51 -3.95
C GLY A 118 4.76 -10.79 -3.14
N ALA A 119 3.59 -10.66 -3.76
CA ALA A 119 2.34 -10.95 -3.09
C ALA A 119 2.24 -12.41 -2.68
N ALA A 120 2.67 -13.32 -3.52
CA ALA A 120 2.66 -14.74 -3.20
C ALA A 120 3.58 -15.05 -2.03
N THR A 121 4.76 -14.45 -2.01
CA THR A 121 5.71 -14.65 -0.91
C THR A 121 5.13 -14.19 0.41
N GLU A 122 4.57 -13.00 0.45
CA GLU A 122 3.97 -12.49 1.69
C GLU A 122 2.77 -13.32 2.12
N ALA A 123 1.96 -13.77 1.19
CA ALA A 123 0.81 -14.59 1.52
C ALA A 123 1.20 -15.96 2.06
N ALA A 124 2.35 -16.47 1.68
CA ALA A 124 2.84 -17.76 2.17
C ALA A 124 3.45 -17.67 3.57
N LEU A 125 3.83 -16.48 3.99
CA LEU A 125 4.39 -16.28 5.32
C LEU A 125 3.30 -16.17 6.37
#